data_544850398e44ca007c4dd269c6edcc57
#
_entry.id   544850398e44ca007c4dd269c6edcc57
#
_cell.length_a   1.000
_cell.length_b   1.000
_cell.length_c   1.000
_cell.angle_alpha   90.00
_cell.angle_beta   90.00
_cell.angle_gamma   90.00
#
_symmetry.space_group_name_H-M   'P 1'
#
loop_
_entity.id
_entity.type
_entity.pdbx_description
1 polymer ?
#
loop_
_entity_poly.entity_id
_entity_poly.type
_entity_poly.pdbx_seq_one_letter_code
_entity_poly.pdbx_strand_id
1 'polypeptide(L)' 'MKVIKKNSRESIVISENIFNNIPLVDIRIHYTDENGDLKPTRKGISVREDKLDALVSTLSSLAQDIQLRKESETTA' A
#
# COMPACT_ATOMS: atom_id res chain seq x y z
N MET A 1 -0.30 -9.28 -8.45
CA MET A 1 0.13 -7.89 -8.19
C MET A 1 -1.08 -6.98 -8.21
N LYS A 2 -1.18 -6.13 -7.22
CA LYS A 2 -2.28 -5.16 -7.11
C LYS A 2 -1.70 -3.76 -7.13
N VAL A 3 -2.39 -2.83 -7.78
CA VAL A 3 -1.85 -1.49 -8.01
C VAL A 3 -2.88 -0.44 -7.57
N ILE A 4 -2.40 0.53 -6.78
CA ILE A 4 -3.18 1.70 -6.39
C ILE A 4 -2.46 2.92 -6.94
N LYS A 5 -3.11 3.67 -7.81
CA LYS A 5 -2.50 4.86 -8.37
C LYS A 5 -2.37 5.95 -7.29
N LYS A 6 -1.17 6.45 -7.10
CA LYS A 6 -0.89 7.48 -6.10
C LYS A 6 -1.02 8.88 -6.70
N ASN A 7 -0.42 9.06 -7.88
CA ASN A 7 -0.51 10.30 -8.64
C ASN A 7 -0.21 9.98 -10.11
N SER A 8 -0.02 11.00 -10.94
CA SER A 8 0.17 10.79 -12.38
C SER A 8 1.41 9.98 -12.74
N ARG A 9 2.40 9.93 -11.87
CA ARG A 9 3.68 9.25 -12.14
C ARG A 9 3.99 8.09 -11.23
N GLU A 10 3.33 8.01 -10.07
CA GLU A 10 3.66 7.02 -9.06
C GLU A 10 2.46 6.15 -8.73
N SER A 11 2.73 4.91 -8.35
CA SER A 11 1.72 3.95 -7.91
C SER A 11 2.23 3.19 -6.70
N ILE A 12 1.30 2.76 -5.86
CA ILE A 12 1.59 1.83 -4.78
C ILE A 12 1.33 0.44 -5.33
N VAL A 13 2.36 -0.39 -5.39
CA VAL A 13 2.26 -1.75 -5.92
C VAL A 13 2.39 -2.74 -4.77
N ILE A 14 1.39 -3.61 -4.67
CA ILE A 14 1.33 -4.63 -3.61
C ILE A 14 1.46 -5.99 -4.28
N SER A 15 2.46 -6.75 -3.87
CA SER A 15 2.73 -8.05 -4.47
C SER A 15 3.19 -9.06 -3.42
N GLU A 16 3.00 -10.34 -3.76
CA GLU A 16 3.52 -11.43 -2.94
C GLU A 16 4.95 -11.74 -3.36
N ASN A 17 5.77 -12.11 -2.40
CA ASN A 17 7.14 -12.48 -2.65
C ASN A 17 7.57 -13.55 -1.65
N ILE A 18 8.61 -14.30 -2.00
CA ILE A 18 9.19 -15.30 -1.10
C ILE A 18 10.67 -14.98 -1.00
N PHE A 19 11.14 -14.80 0.22
CA PHE A 19 12.55 -14.53 0.50
C PHE A 19 13.04 -15.49 1.57
N ASN A 20 14.04 -16.32 1.24
CA ASN A 20 14.56 -17.35 2.13
C ASN A 20 13.45 -18.26 2.68
N ASN A 21 12.54 -18.69 1.80
CA ASN A 21 11.38 -19.53 2.13
C ASN A 21 10.36 -18.85 3.06
N ILE A 22 10.47 -17.55 3.26
CA ILE A 22 9.51 -16.79 4.07
C ILE A 22 8.58 -16.04 3.13
N PRO A 23 7.27 -16.29 3.20
CA PRO A 23 6.32 -15.54 2.38
C PRO A 23 6.16 -14.12 2.89
N LEU A 24 6.28 -13.17 1.98
CA LEU A 24 6.23 -11.74 2.27
C LEU A 24 5.21 -11.05 1.38
N VAL A 25 4.69 -9.95 1.87
CA VAL A 25 3.91 -9.00 1.08
C VAL A 25 4.76 -7.75 0.92
N ASP A 26 5.03 -7.36 -0.31
CA ASP A 26 5.81 -6.16 -0.62
C ASP A 26 4.86 -5.02 -0.98
N ILE A 27 4.99 -3.91 -0.29
CA ILE A 27 4.20 -2.69 -0.52
C ILE A 27 5.20 -1.61 -0.90
N ARG A 28 5.19 -1.24 -2.18
CA ARG A 28 6.29 -0.44 -2.72
C ARG A 28 5.80 0.61 -3.69
N ILE A 29 6.45 1.77 -3.67
CA ILE A 29 6.20 2.80 -4.65
C ILE A 29 6.91 2.41 -5.95
N HIS A 30 6.16 2.44 -7.05
CA HIS A 30 6.71 2.30 -8.39
C HIS A 30 6.48 3.61 -9.12
N TYR A 31 7.39 3.96 -10.03
CA TYR A 31 7.19 5.10 -10.92
C TYR A 31 6.92 4.59 -12.33
N THR A 32 6.22 5.40 -13.11
CA THR A 32 5.98 5.11 -14.53
C THR A 32 7.10 5.76 -15.34
N ASP A 33 7.81 4.96 -16.12
CA ASP A 33 8.90 5.46 -16.94
C ASP A 33 8.38 6.05 -18.26
N GLU A 34 9.29 6.48 -19.13
CA GLU A 34 8.96 7.11 -20.40
C GLU A 34 8.17 6.18 -21.33
N ASN A 35 8.34 4.88 -21.19
CA ASN A 35 7.63 3.88 -21.99
C ASN A 35 6.29 3.46 -21.40
N GLY A 36 5.91 4.02 -20.26
CA GLY A 36 4.68 3.66 -19.59
C GLY A 36 4.80 2.42 -18.69
N ASP A 37 6.02 1.92 -18.47
CA ASP A 37 6.25 0.75 -17.62
C ASP A 37 6.44 1.16 -16.18
N LEU A 38 5.91 0.32 -15.26
CA LEU A 38 6.10 0.52 -13.83
C LEU A 38 7.47 -0.01 -13.41
N LYS A 39 8.24 0.82 -12.73
CA LYS A 39 9.56 0.48 -12.23
C LYS A 39 9.60 0.64 -10.71
N PRO A 40 10.18 -0.32 -9.99
CA PRO A 40 10.24 -0.24 -8.53
C PRO A 40 11.21 0.82 -8.04
N THR A 41 10.94 1.32 -6.83
CA THR A 41 11.85 2.21 -6.12
C THR A 41 12.23 1.57 -4.80
N ARG A 42 13.07 2.24 -4.02
CA ARG A 42 13.44 1.79 -2.69
C ARG A 42 12.39 2.14 -1.63
N LYS A 43 11.41 2.95 -2.00
CA LYS A 43 10.37 3.41 -1.06
C LYS A 43 9.32 2.32 -0.89
N GLY A 44 9.30 1.74 0.27
CA GLY A 44 8.33 0.69 0.55
C GLY A 44 8.72 -0.14 1.75
N ILE A 45 7.89 -1.12 2.05
CA ILE A 45 8.13 -2.05 3.15
C ILE A 45 7.80 -3.47 2.68
N SER A 46 8.41 -4.44 3.35
CA SER A 46 8.06 -5.84 3.17
C SER A 46 7.51 -6.34 4.50
N VAL A 47 6.36 -6.98 4.46
CA VAL A 47 5.65 -7.47 5.64
C VAL A 47 5.47 -8.97 5.51
N ARG A 48 5.78 -9.72 6.57
CA ARG A 48 5.54 -11.17 6.57
C ARG A 48 4.04 -11.42 6.50
N GLU A 49 3.66 -12.49 5.82
CA GLU A 49 2.24 -12.84 5.67
C GLU A 49 1.53 -13.00 7.00
N ASP A 50 2.22 -13.50 8.03
CA ASP A 50 1.63 -13.69 9.35
C ASP A 50 1.29 -12.37 10.06
N LYS A 51 1.78 -11.25 9.54
CA LYS A 51 1.46 -9.91 10.05
C LYS A 51 0.46 -9.17 9.18
N LEU A 52 0.07 -9.76 8.07
CA LEU A 52 -0.81 -9.08 7.11
C LEU A 52 -2.18 -8.75 7.70
N ASP A 53 -2.77 -9.69 8.44
CA ASP A 53 -4.08 -9.46 9.07
C ASP A 53 -4.04 -8.29 10.05
N ALA A 54 -2.97 -8.19 10.83
CA ALA A 54 -2.79 -7.06 11.75
C ALA A 54 -2.65 -5.74 10.99
N LEU A 55 -1.91 -5.75 9.88
CA LEU A 55 -1.76 -4.55 9.04
C LEU A 55 -3.11 -4.12 8.46
N VAL A 56 -3.87 -5.06 7.91
CA VAL A 56 -5.18 -4.77 7.34
C VAL A 56 -6.14 -4.21 8.40
N SER A 57 -6.19 -4.84 9.58
CA SER A 57 -7.05 -4.38 10.68
C SER A 57 -6.67 -2.98 11.13
N THR A 58 -5.38 -2.71 11.25
CA THR A 58 -4.88 -1.42 11.71
C THR A 58 -5.21 -0.32 10.69
N LEU A 59 -5.00 -0.61 9.40
CA LEU A 59 -5.33 0.33 8.34
C LEU A 59 -6.83 0.60 8.29
N SER A 60 -7.66 -0.44 8.47
CA SER A 60 -9.11 -0.29 8.47
C SER A 60 -9.57 0.57 9.65
N SER A 61 -8.97 0.36 10.82
CA SER A 61 -9.29 1.17 12.01
C SER A 61 -8.93 2.64 11.78
N LEU A 62 -7.75 2.90 11.22
CA LEU A 62 -7.34 4.27 10.91
C LEU A 62 -8.25 4.90 9.87
N ALA A 63 -8.61 4.15 8.83
CA ALA A 63 -9.51 4.65 7.79
C ALA A 63 -10.86 5.04 8.36
N GLN A 64 -11.38 4.25 9.30
CA GLN A 64 -12.63 4.53 9.98
C GLN A 64 -12.53 5.80 10.83
N ASP A 65 -11.44 5.95 11.58
CA ASP A 65 -11.19 7.15 12.38
C ASP A 65 -11.17 8.41 11.51
N ILE A 66 -10.51 8.32 10.36
CA ILE A 66 -10.45 9.43 9.41
C ILE A 66 -11.83 9.76 8.87
N GLN A 67 -12.62 8.74 8.54
CA GLN A 67 -13.97 8.93 8.02
C GLN A 67 -14.88 9.61 9.06
N LEU A 68 -14.83 9.19 10.31
CA LEU A 68 -15.57 9.80 11.39
C LEU A 68 -15.18 11.26 11.59
N ARG A 69 -13.90 11.57 11.50
CA ARG A 69 -13.41 12.95 11.61
C ARG A 69 -13.95 13.81 10.47
N LYS A 70 -13.94 13.29 9.24
CA LYS A 70 -14.46 14.01 8.07
C LYS A 70 -15.95 14.29 8.18
N GLU A 71 -16.72 13.32 8.66
CA GLU A 71 -18.15 13.46 8.88
C GLU A 71 -18.43 14.55 9.93
N SER A 72 -17.64 14.57 10.99
CA SER A 72 -17.75 15.59 12.03
C SER A 72 -17.43 16.98 11.49
N GLU A 73 -16.46 17.10 10.60
CA GLU A 73 -16.11 18.38 9.98
C GLU A 73 -17.18 18.87 9.01
N THR A 74 -17.87 17.97 8.31
CA THR A 74 -18.88 18.35 7.33
C THR A 74 -20.23 18.72 7.94
N THR A 75 -20.47 18.38 9.19
CA THR A 75 -21.72 18.72 9.89
C THR A 75 -21.68 20.07 10.62
N ALA A 76 -20.55 20.72 10.59
CA ALA A 76 -20.37 22.00 11.29
C ALA A 76 -21.00 23.18 10.55
#